data_3aaef70ce5962bd688b28c804ece5392
#
_entry.id   3aaef70ce5962bd688b28c804ece5392
#
_cell.length_a   1.000
_cell.length_b   1.000
_cell.length_c   1.000
_cell.angle_alpha   90.00
_cell.angle_beta   90.00
_cell.angle_gamma   90.00
#
_symmetry.space_group_name_H-M   'P 1'
#
loop_
_entity.id
_entity.type
_entity.pdbx_description
1 polymer ?
#
loop_
_entity_poly.entity_id
_entity_poly.type
_entity_poly.pdbx_seq_one_letter_code
_entity_poly.pdbx_strand_id
1 'polypeptide(L)'
;MFVRVLVSNVVWLALVAAAPVAPDLAEAFGARESVEQISLSPDGSKIAYIAPRPGQGAALYTVNLADGQPVMAASVDGDPERLTRCDWLSNNRLACRIFAVVASIEIMPVTRWVALDADGKNSKMLSQSEQLNQRYATGYGGNIVDLLPGRDGSILMDRWFVPEAALKTRLADEREGYGVVRIDSRTLAATVVEAPVRFGVEFLSDGQGEIRIMGTQLPSSAAGYSGSKVKYSYRAKGSKRWEPFSEYDVLSDEGMNPYAIDPALNAAYVLQKLNGRIALYRVSLDGSLRKELVFAHPQ
;
A
#
# COMPACT_ATOMS: atom_id res chain seq x y z
N MET A 1 -59.58 14.11 -76.56
CA MET A 1 -59.73 14.55 -75.18
C MET A 1 -59.14 13.45 -74.28
N PHE A 2 -57.83 13.58 -73.90
CA PHE A 2 -57.10 12.62 -73.16
C PHE A 2 -56.98 13.03 -71.68
N VAL A 3 -57.56 12.27 -70.79
CA VAL A 3 -57.45 12.47 -69.33
C VAL A 3 -56.22 11.72 -68.85
N ARG A 4 -55.23 12.42 -68.28
CA ARG A 4 -54.08 11.83 -67.60
C ARG A 4 -54.42 11.67 -66.15
N VAL A 5 -54.43 10.40 -65.68
CA VAL A 5 -54.48 10.06 -64.25
C VAL A 5 -53.09 10.07 -63.67
N LEU A 6 -52.81 10.93 -62.71
CA LEU A 6 -51.61 10.99 -61.92
C LEU A 6 -51.79 10.04 -60.71
N VAL A 7 -51.02 8.95 -60.69
CA VAL A 7 -50.90 8.05 -59.50
C VAL A 7 -49.81 8.60 -58.61
N SER A 8 -50.19 9.10 -57.43
CA SER A 8 -49.28 9.57 -56.39
C SER A 8 -48.84 8.42 -55.50
N ASN A 9 -47.56 8.00 -55.60
CA ASN A 9 -47.00 7.00 -54.71
C ASN A 9 -46.58 7.64 -53.38
N VAL A 10 -47.29 7.37 -52.31
CA VAL A 10 -46.92 7.74 -50.94
C VAL A 10 -46.03 6.67 -50.39
N VAL A 11 -44.71 6.96 -50.27
CA VAL A 11 -43.72 6.10 -49.62
C VAL A 11 -43.81 6.31 -48.11
N TRP A 12 -44.32 5.33 -47.42
CA TRP A 12 -44.26 5.27 -45.93
C TRP A 12 -42.83 4.88 -45.50
N LEU A 13 -42.03 5.84 -44.99
CA LEU A 13 -40.86 5.53 -44.22
C LEU A 13 -41.25 5.04 -42.85
N ALA A 14 -41.14 3.74 -42.63
CA ALA A 14 -41.25 3.16 -41.30
C ALA A 14 -39.98 3.53 -40.50
N LEU A 15 -40.10 4.44 -39.54
CA LEU A 15 -39.08 4.62 -38.51
C LEU A 15 -39.02 3.37 -37.63
N VAL A 16 -38.04 2.50 -37.83
CA VAL A 16 -37.72 1.41 -36.90
C VAL A 16 -37.04 2.08 -35.70
N ALA A 17 -37.79 2.31 -34.61
CA ALA A 17 -37.22 2.67 -33.34
C ALA A 17 -36.38 1.47 -32.84
N ALA A 18 -35.06 1.62 -32.81
CA ALA A 18 -34.19 0.63 -32.17
C ALA A 18 -34.58 0.53 -30.71
N ALA A 19 -35.08 -0.63 -30.29
CA ALA A 19 -35.31 -0.90 -28.88
C ALA A 19 -33.97 -0.75 -28.11
N PRO A 20 -33.95 -0.14 -26.92
CA PRO A 20 -32.75 -0.09 -26.11
C PRO A 20 -32.28 -1.52 -25.87
N VAL A 21 -31.05 -1.82 -26.25
CA VAL A 21 -30.40 -3.09 -25.96
C VAL A 21 -30.34 -3.18 -24.44
N ALA A 22 -30.99 -4.19 -23.87
CA ALA A 22 -30.88 -4.45 -22.43
C ALA A 22 -29.41 -4.67 -22.10
N PRO A 23 -28.88 -4.02 -21.05
CA PRO A 23 -27.48 -4.21 -20.66
C PRO A 23 -27.22 -5.69 -20.41
N ASP A 24 -26.11 -6.22 -20.95
CA ASP A 24 -25.66 -7.56 -20.63
C ASP A 24 -25.37 -7.61 -19.13
N LEU A 25 -26.15 -8.40 -18.40
CA LEU A 25 -26.02 -8.54 -16.97
C LEU A 25 -24.64 -9.09 -16.58
N ALA A 26 -24.07 -9.97 -17.40
CA ALA A 26 -22.73 -10.50 -17.16
C ALA A 26 -21.66 -9.38 -17.30
N GLU A 27 -21.80 -8.49 -18.28
CA GLU A 27 -20.94 -7.33 -18.44
C GLU A 27 -21.11 -6.33 -17.28
N ALA A 28 -22.36 -6.07 -16.87
CA ALA A 28 -22.66 -5.16 -15.76
C ALA A 28 -22.12 -5.67 -14.43
N PHE A 29 -22.23 -6.98 -14.14
CA PHE A 29 -21.67 -7.58 -12.92
C PHE A 29 -20.14 -7.77 -12.99
N GLY A 30 -19.58 -7.91 -14.18
CA GLY A 30 -18.12 -8.01 -14.42
C GLY A 30 -17.42 -6.68 -14.57
N ALA A 31 -18.15 -5.56 -14.58
CA ALA A 31 -17.58 -4.24 -14.73
C ALA A 31 -16.69 -3.87 -13.53
N ARG A 32 -15.45 -3.47 -13.81
CA ARG A 32 -14.55 -2.93 -12.78
C ARG A 32 -14.96 -1.50 -12.45
N GLU A 33 -14.64 -1.05 -11.24
CA GLU A 33 -14.81 0.35 -10.85
C GLU A 33 -14.03 1.26 -11.82
N SER A 34 -14.63 2.36 -12.24
CA SER A 34 -13.99 3.31 -13.18
C SER A 34 -12.79 4.01 -12.58
N VAL A 35 -12.70 4.09 -11.26
CA VAL A 35 -11.56 4.60 -10.49
C VAL A 35 -11.35 3.67 -9.28
N GLU A 36 -10.19 3.01 -9.23
CA GLU A 36 -9.86 2.07 -8.16
C GLU A 36 -9.17 2.74 -6.96
N GLN A 37 -8.47 3.83 -7.21
CA GLN A 37 -7.81 4.65 -6.19
C GLN A 37 -7.70 6.09 -6.67
N ILE A 38 -7.84 7.05 -5.77
CA ILE A 38 -7.58 8.47 -6.01
C ILE A 38 -6.80 9.07 -4.83
N SER A 39 -5.85 9.96 -5.13
CA SER A 39 -5.07 10.69 -4.12
C SER A 39 -4.76 12.11 -4.59
N LEU A 40 -4.65 13.04 -3.62
CA LEU A 40 -4.33 14.43 -3.84
C LEU A 40 -2.85 14.69 -3.55
N SER A 41 -2.18 15.50 -4.38
CA SER A 41 -0.81 15.94 -4.10
C SER A 41 -0.73 16.77 -2.81
N PRO A 42 0.43 16.82 -2.12
CA PRO A 42 0.56 17.54 -0.85
C PRO A 42 0.15 19.02 -0.91
N ASP A 43 0.37 19.69 -2.05
CA ASP A 43 -0.02 21.08 -2.28
C ASP A 43 -1.47 21.25 -2.80
N GLY A 44 -2.19 20.15 -3.00
CA GLY A 44 -3.55 20.17 -3.53
C GLY A 44 -3.67 20.54 -5.01
N SER A 45 -2.58 20.69 -5.75
CA SER A 45 -2.61 21.14 -7.16
C SER A 45 -2.87 20.03 -8.17
N LYS A 46 -2.65 18.75 -7.78
CA LYS A 46 -2.78 17.59 -8.67
C LYS A 46 -3.51 16.45 -7.99
N ILE A 47 -4.20 15.66 -8.79
CA ILE A 47 -4.71 14.34 -8.37
C ILE A 47 -3.97 13.24 -9.13
N ALA A 48 -3.87 12.09 -8.50
CA ALA A 48 -3.47 10.84 -9.14
C ALA A 48 -4.55 9.80 -8.92
N TYR A 49 -4.89 9.03 -9.94
CA TYR A 49 -5.88 7.97 -9.82
C TYR A 49 -5.49 6.76 -10.65
N ILE A 50 -5.90 5.59 -10.19
CA ILE A 50 -5.77 4.33 -10.92
C ILE A 50 -7.12 4.03 -11.57
N ALA A 51 -7.10 3.75 -12.87
CA ALA A 51 -8.28 3.36 -13.63
C ALA A 51 -8.03 2.06 -14.40
N PRO A 52 -9.06 1.24 -14.61
CA PRO A 52 -8.95 0.03 -15.41
C PRO A 52 -8.65 0.35 -16.87
N ARG A 53 -7.96 -0.58 -17.53
CA ARG A 53 -7.78 -0.65 -18.96
C ARG A 53 -8.47 -1.90 -19.51
N PRO A 54 -8.67 -2.01 -20.82
CA PRO A 54 -9.21 -3.22 -21.43
C PRO A 54 -8.49 -4.47 -20.95
N GLY A 55 -9.23 -5.54 -20.68
CA GLY A 55 -8.73 -6.77 -20.06
C GLY A 55 -8.48 -6.61 -18.57
N GLN A 56 -7.38 -7.14 -18.05
CA GLN A 56 -7.00 -7.07 -16.64
C GLN A 56 -6.07 -5.90 -16.30
N GLY A 57 -5.72 -5.09 -17.29
CA GLY A 57 -4.80 -3.99 -17.16
C GLY A 57 -5.32 -2.83 -16.30
N ALA A 58 -4.40 -2.00 -15.80
CA ALA A 58 -4.68 -0.75 -15.10
C ALA A 58 -3.68 0.33 -15.50
N ALA A 59 -4.07 1.59 -15.37
CA ALA A 59 -3.18 2.71 -15.61
C ALA A 59 -3.29 3.76 -14.49
N LEU A 60 -2.15 4.35 -14.16
CA LEU A 60 -2.05 5.54 -13.33
C LEU A 60 -2.22 6.77 -14.23
N TYR A 61 -3.15 7.61 -13.86
CA TYR A 61 -3.32 8.93 -14.44
C TYR A 61 -3.03 10.00 -13.39
N THR A 62 -2.42 11.09 -13.85
CA THR A 62 -2.26 12.31 -13.06
C THR A 62 -2.98 13.45 -13.78
N VAL A 63 -3.58 14.36 -13.03
CA VAL A 63 -4.28 15.52 -13.54
C VAL A 63 -3.82 16.74 -12.77
N ASN A 64 -3.38 17.77 -13.48
CA ASN A 64 -3.22 19.09 -12.89
C ASN A 64 -4.60 19.76 -12.83
N LEU A 65 -5.03 20.18 -11.66
CA LEU A 65 -6.37 20.75 -11.45
C LEU A 65 -6.56 22.10 -12.12
N ALA A 66 -5.49 22.77 -12.54
CA ALA A 66 -5.58 24.03 -13.27
C ALA A 66 -6.01 23.86 -14.74
N ASP A 67 -5.64 22.76 -15.40
CA ASP A 67 -5.96 22.48 -16.80
C ASP A 67 -6.90 21.27 -16.99
N GLY A 68 -7.03 20.42 -15.98
CA GLY A 68 -7.94 19.27 -15.97
C GLY A 68 -7.59 18.15 -16.96
N GLN A 69 -6.43 18.21 -17.64
CA GLN A 69 -6.04 17.21 -18.63
C GLN A 69 -5.35 16.00 -17.97
N PRO A 70 -5.86 14.77 -18.15
CA PRO A 70 -5.22 13.58 -17.62
C PRO A 70 -3.98 13.20 -18.43
N VAL A 71 -2.89 12.92 -17.71
CA VAL A 71 -1.65 12.37 -18.25
C VAL A 71 -1.49 10.94 -17.75
N MET A 72 -1.34 9.98 -18.65
CA MET A 72 -1.05 8.60 -18.27
C MET A 72 0.43 8.50 -17.87
N ALA A 73 0.68 8.33 -16.57
CA ALA A 73 2.02 8.28 -16.00
C ALA A 73 2.62 6.86 -15.99
N ALA A 74 1.78 5.84 -15.84
CA ALA A 74 2.21 4.43 -15.87
C ALA A 74 1.05 3.52 -16.29
N SER A 75 1.35 2.30 -16.74
CA SER A 75 0.34 1.27 -16.97
C SER A 75 0.93 -0.12 -16.85
N VAL A 76 0.06 -1.08 -16.51
CA VAL A 76 0.33 -2.52 -16.49
C VAL A 76 -0.77 -3.23 -17.27
N ASP A 77 -0.48 -4.39 -17.85
CA ASP A 77 -1.45 -5.17 -18.63
C ASP A 77 -2.30 -6.11 -17.77
N GLY A 78 -1.87 -6.37 -16.53
CA GLY A 78 -2.57 -7.25 -15.59
C GLY A 78 -2.15 -8.72 -15.65
N ASP A 79 -1.14 -9.06 -16.45
CA ASP A 79 -0.64 -10.43 -16.62
C ASP A 79 0.91 -10.49 -16.50
N PRO A 80 1.44 -10.86 -15.32
CA PRO A 80 0.76 -11.06 -14.03
C PRO A 80 0.66 -9.79 -13.16
N GLU A 81 1.20 -8.68 -13.62
CA GLU A 81 1.42 -7.47 -12.82
C GLU A 81 0.14 -6.65 -12.63
N ARG A 82 -0.13 -6.24 -11.40
CA ARG A 82 -1.26 -5.39 -11.02
C ARG A 82 -0.77 -4.13 -10.31
N LEU A 83 -1.23 -2.99 -10.76
CA LEU A 83 -1.02 -1.71 -10.09
C LEU A 83 -2.08 -1.57 -8.99
N THR A 84 -1.67 -1.56 -7.72
CA THR A 84 -2.61 -1.64 -6.60
C THR A 84 -2.73 -0.36 -5.79
N ARG A 85 -1.71 0.49 -5.80
CA ARG A 85 -1.69 1.72 -5.01
C ARG A 85 -0.62 2.68 -5.53
N CYS A 86 -0.91 4.00 -5.50
CA CYS A 86 0.06 5.06 -5.77
C CYS A 86 -0.10 6.19 -4.75
N ASP A 87 0.97 6.54 -4.05
CA ASP A 87 1.01 7.60 -3.05
C ASP A 87 1.94 8.73 -3.49
N TRP A 88 1.55 9.97 -3.23
CA TRP A 88 2.40 11.14 -3.50
C TRP A 88 3.54 11.22 -2.48
N LEU A 89 4.78 11.23 -2.96
CA LEU A 89 6.00 11.45 -2.17
C LEU A 89 6.35 12.94 -2.11
N SER A 90 5.95 13.70 -3.12
CA SER A 90 6.07 15.16 -3.20
C SER A 90 5.03 15.68 -4.19
N ASN A 91 4.99 17.00 -4.42
CA ASN A 91 4.06 17.60 -5.38
C ASN A 91 4.24 17.14 -6.85
N ASN A 92 5.31 16.43 -7.15
CA ASN A 92 5.58 15.95 -8.51
C ASN A 92 6.17 14.54 -8.56
N ARG A 93 6.13 13.79 -7.46
CA ARG A 93 6.67 12.43 -7.39
C ARG A 93 5.72 11.49 -6.70
N LEU A 94 5.51 10.32 -7.28
CA LEU A 94 4.68 9.25 -6.74
C LEU A 94 5.53 8.01 -6.45
N ALA A 95 5.04 7.15 -5.56
CA ALA A 95 5.44 5.77 -5.44
C ALA A 95 4.24 4.87 -5.67
N CYS A 96 4.38 3.90 -6.55
CA CYS A 96 3.33 2.97 -6.92
C CYS A 96 3.69 1.54 -6.54
N ARG A 97 2.74 0.84 -5.94
CA ARG A 97 2.87 -0.57 -5.57
C ARG A 97 2.38 -1.45 -6.71
N ILE A 98 3.26 -2.33 -7.13
CA ILE A 98 2.97 -3.39 -8.10
C ILE A 98 2.88 -4.70 -7.33
N PHE A 99 1.85 -5.48 -7.62
CA PHE A 99 1.64 -6.83 -7.11
C PHE A 99 1.61 -7.80 -8.28
N ALA A 100 2.26 -8.94 -8.13
CA ALA A 100 2.20 -10.03 -9.09
C ALA A 100 2.15 -11.37 -8.36
N VAL A 101 1.59 -12.38 -9.01
CA VAL A 101 1.71 -13.78 -8.59
C VAL A 101 2.58 -14.48 -9.60
N VAL A 102 3.75 -14.90 -9.16
CA VAL A 102 4.73 -15.57 -10.01
C VAL A 102 4.62 -17.08 -9.79
N ALA A 103 4.34 -17.81 -10.87
CA ALA A 103 4.37 -19.25 -10.88
C ALA A 103 5.78 -19.72 -11.24
N SER A 104 6.50 -20.30 -10.28
CA SER A 104 7.76 -20.99 -10.48
C SER A 104 7.65 -22.43 -9.94
N ILE A 105 8.58 -22.89 -9.11
CA ILE A 105 8.44 -24.17 -8.38
C ILE A 105 7.29 -24.08 -7.36
N GLU A 106 7.09 -22.91 -6.77
CA GLU A 106 5.98 -22.58 -5.87
C GLU A 106 5.28 -21.30 -6.34
N ILE A 107 3.99 -21.19 -6.08
CA ILE A 107 3.22 -19.95 -6.34
C ILE A 107 3.61 -18.94 -5.28
N MET A 108 4.26 -17.85 -5.68
CA MET A 108 4.74 -16.82 -4.76
C MET A 108 4.14 -15.45 -5.09
N PRO A 109 3.49 -14.79 -4.13
CA PRO A 109 3.10 -13.40 -4.27
C PRO A 109 4.35 -12.51 -4.21
N VAL A 110 4.45 -11.57 -5.14
CA VAL A 110 5.56 -10.62 -5.22
C VAL A 110 5.00 -9.20 -5.17
N THR A 111 5.59 -8.36 -4.34
CA THR A 111 5.30 -6.93 -4.29
C THR A 111 6.53 -6.12 -4.65
N ARG A 112 6.34 -5.01 -5.35
CA ARG A 112 7.40 -4.06 -5.67
C ARG A 112 6.85 -2.63 -5.59
N TRP A 113 7.71 -1.70 -5.22
CA TRP A 113 7.41 -0.28 -5.25
C TRP A 113 8.29 0.41 -6.27
N VAL A 114 7.66 1.22 -7.12
CA VAL A 114 8.31 2.01 -8.15
C VAL A 114 7.98 3.48 -7.92
N ALA A 115 9.00 4.32 -7.81
CA ALA A 115 8.80 5.77 -7.80
C ALA A 115 8.92 6.33 -9.22
N LEU A 116 8.06 7.30 -9.55
CA LEU A 116 8.07 8.00 -10.85
C LEU A 116 7.57 9.43 -10.68
N ASP A 117 7.94 10.31 -11.60
CA ASP A 117 7.40 11.65 -11.64
C ASP A 117 5.95 11.65 -12.15
N ALA A 118 5.21 12.72 -11.88
CA ALA A 118 3.80 12.83 -12.28
C ALA A 118 3.56 12.71 -13.79
N ASP A 119 4.57 12.93 -14.61
CA ASP A 119 4.55 12.73 -16.06
C ASP A 119 5.03 11.34 -16.51
N GLY A 120 5.25 10.43 -15.57
CA GLY A 120 5.72 9.07 -15.82
C GLY A 120 7.22 8.91 -16.00
N LYS A 121 7.99 10.01 -16.02
CA LYS A 121 9.44 9.94 -16.20
C LYS A 121 10.19 9.62 -14.90
N ASN A 122 11.51 9.44 -15.02
CA ASN A 122 12.44 9.21 -13.90
C ASN A 122 12.03 8.05 -12.99
N SER A 123 11.51 6.98 -13.58
CA SER A 123 11.13 5.76 -12.87
C SER A 123 12.31 5.12 -12.15
N LYS A 124 12.13 4.74 -10.89
CA LYS A 124 13.11 4.08 -10.03
C LYS A 124 12.46 3.00 -9.18
N MET A 125 13.06 1.82 -9.12
CA MET A 125 12.64 0.74 -8.22
C MET A 125 13.06 1.07 -6.79
N LEU A 126 12.09 1.24 -5.87
CA LEU A 126 12.35 1.49 -4.45
C LEU A 126 12.59 0.21 -3.68
N SER A 127 11.89 -0.87 -4.06
CA SER A 127 12.09 -2.18 -3.46
C SER A 127 13.51 -2.67 -3.72
N GLN A 128 14.07 -3.35 -2.73
CA GLN A 128 15.40 -3.95 -2.89
C GLN A 128 15.36 -5.02 -3.99
N SER A 129 16.33 -4.95 -4.90
CA SER A 129 16.56 -6.03 -5.85
C SER A 129 17.11 -7.25 -5.11
N GLU A 130 16.63 -8.42 -5.46
CA GLU A 130 17.23 -9.67 -4.99
C GLU A 130 18.64 -9.80 -5.55
N GLN A 131 19.58 -10.17 -4.66
CA GLN A 131 20.97 -10.38 -5.05
C GLN A 131 21.24 -11.88 -5.14
N LEU A 132 22.05 -12.28 -6.12
CA LEU A 132 22.37 -13.70 -6.36
C LEU A 132 23.05 -14.39 -5.18
N ASN A 133 23.67 -13.62 -4.28
CA ASN A 133 24.36 -14.13 -3.10
C ASN A 133 23.48 -14.14 -1.83
N GLN A 134 22.20 -13.81 -1.92
CA GLN A 134 21.29 -13.93 -0.78
C GLN A 134 21.00 -15.40 -0.45
N ARG A 135 20.82 -15.68 0.85
CA ARG A 135 20.56 -17.05 1.34
C ARG A 135 19.23 -17.61 0.84
N TYR A 136 18.24 -16.75 0.65
CA TYR A 136 16.92 -17.09 0.11
C TYR A 136 16.28 -15.88 -0.59
N ALA A 137 15.37 -16.16 -1.51
CA ALA A 137 14.57 -15.12 -2.16
C ALA A 137 13.37 -14.72 -1.31
N THR A 138 12.92 -13.48 -1.46
CA THR A 138 11.69 -12.98 -0.83
C THR A 138 10.85 -12.24 -1.86
N GLY A 139 9.56 -12.57 -1.94
CA GLY A 139 8.58 -11.81 -2.72
C GLY A 139 8.23 -10.45 -2.12
N TYR A 140 8.69 -10.17 -0.90
CA TYR A 140 8.34 -8.97 -0.16
C TYR A 140 9.12 -7.75 -0.65
N GLY A 141 8.41 -6.79 -1.24
CA GLY A 141 8.99 -5.55 -1.76
C GLY A 141 9.03 -4.38 -0.77
N GLY A 142 8.64 -4.60 0.47
CA GLY A 142 8.49 -3.56 1.49
C GLY A 142 7.14 -2.85 1.44
N ASN A 143 6.88 -2.01 2.45
CA ASN A 143 5.78 -1.04 2.49
C ASN A 143 6.31 0.34 2.89
N ILE A 144 5.61 1.38 2.49
CA ILE A 144 5.87 2.74 2.96
C ILE A 144 5.32 2.85 4.39
N VAL A 145 6.21 3.10 5.34
CA VAL A 145 5.90 3.27 6.77
C VAL A 145 5.63 4.74 7.09
N ASP A 146 6.33 5.66 6.39
CA ASP A 146 6.17 7.10 6.59
C ASP A 146 6.52 7.84 5.29
N LEU A 147 5.64 8.76 4.90
CA LEU A 147 5.84 9.63 3.75
C LEU A 147 6.68 10.87 4.08
N LEU A 148 7.03 11.05 5.35
CA LEU A 148 7.75 12.16 5.93
C LEU A 148 7.08 13.55 5.74
N PRO A 149 7.07 14.42 6.72
CA PRO A 149 6.31 15.68 6.67
C PRO A 149 6.83 16.67 5.61
N GLY A 150 8.13 16.63 5.32
CA GLY A 150 8.75 17.49 4.32
C GLY A 150 8.36 17.21 2.88
N ARG A 151 7.82 16.02 2.61
CA ARG A 151 7.39 15.60 1.25
C ARG A 151 8.41 15.94 0.16
N ASP A 152 9.70 15.76 0.48
CA ASP A 152 10.85 16.05 -0.41
C ASP A 152 11.13 14.90 -1.40
N GLY A 153 10.36 13.82 -1.32
CA GLY A 153 10.57 12.60 -2.09
C GLY A 153 11.33 11.52 -1.35
N SER A 154 11.80 11.77 -0.11
CA SER A 154 12.30 10.74 0.80
C SER A 154 11.13 10.09 1.54
N ILE A 155 11.29 8.81 1.90
CA ILE A 155 10.30 8.03 2.65
C ILE A 155 10.99 7.15 3.68
N LEU A 156 10.23 6.70 4.70
CA LEU A 156 10.58 5.51 5.46
C LEU A 156 9.88 4.31 4.85
N MET A 157 10.64 3.28 4.59
CA MET A 157 10.14 2.05 4.01
C MET A 157 10.63 0.87 4.85
N ASP A 158 9.74 -0.05 5.18
CA ASP A 158 10.15 -1.30 5.79
C ASP A 158 10.88 -2.19 4.77
N ARG A 159 11.69 -3.09 5.28
CA ARG A 159 12.48 -3.99 4.45
C ARG A 159 12.75 -5.28 5.20
N TRP A 160 12.65 -6.39 4.45
CA TRP A 160 13.17 -7.65 4.94
C TRP A 160 14.64 -7.79 4.55
N PHE A 161 15.51 -7.84 5.53
CA PHE A 161 16.94 -8.05 5.34
C PHE A 161 17.21 -9.55 5.24
N VAL A 162 17.79 -9.98 4.14
CA VAL A 162 18.17 -11.38 3.89
C VAL A 162 19.68 -11.48 3.96
N PRO A 163 20.24 -12.32 4.86
CA PRO A 163 21.68 -12.49 4.95
C PRO A 163 22.25 -13.07 3.67
N GLU A 164 23.50 -12.71 3.39
CA GLU A 164 24.23 -13.30 2.28
C GLU A 164 24.52 -14.77 2.53
N ALA A 165 24.52 -15.59 1.48
CA ALA A 165 24.99 -16.96 1.55
C ALA A 165 26.47 -16.94 1.94
N ALA A 166 26.83 -17.71 2.97
CA ALA A 166 28.15 -17.68 3.57
C ALA A 166 29.24 -18.03 2.58
N LEU A 167 29.89 -17.01 2.03
CA LEU A 167 31.14 -17.14 1.24
C LEU A 167 32.39 -17.21 2.12
N LYS A 168 32.23 -17.39 3.45
CA LYS A 168 33.31 -17.39 4.45
C LYS A 168 34.19 -16.14 4.43
N THR A 169 33.65 -15.00 3.99
CA THR A 169 34.33 -13.72 4.01
C THR A 169 33.81 -12.87 5.16
N ARG A 170 34.67 -12.06 5.80
CA ARG A 170 34.29 -11.09 6.83
C ARG A 170 33.45 -9.92 6.31
N LEU A 171 33.16 -9.88 5.01
CA LEU A 171 32.44 -8.82 4.33
C LEU A 171 30.97 -9.18 4.02
N ALA A 172 30.56 -10.44 4.32
CA ALA A 172 29.18 -10.86 4.07
C ALA A 172 28.20 -10.10 4.99
N ASP A 173 27.06 -9.66 4.45
CA ASP A 173 26.00 -9.07 5.23
C ASP A 173 25.24 -10.20 5.96
N GLU A 174 25.36 -10.22 7.28
CA GLU A 174 24.70 -11.21 8.14
C GLU A 174 23.37 -10.72 8.72
N ARG A 175 22.96 -9.47 8.40
CA ARG A 175 21.72 -8.90 8.92
C ARG A 175 20.52 -9.69 8.42
N GLU A 176 19.65 -10.09 9.34
CA GLU A 176 18.44 -10.86 9.05
C GLU A 176 17.24 -10.28 9.78
N GLY A 177 16.10 -10.19 9.10
CA GLY A 177 14.82 -9.83 9.70
C GLY A 177 14.22 -8.55 9.14
N TYR A 178 13.24 -8.05 9.84
CA TYR A 178 12.40 -6.93 9.45
C TYR A 178 12.95 -5.63 10.04
N GLY A 179 13.23 -4.65 9.22
CA GLY A 179 13.78 -3.36 9.62
C GLY A 179 13.22 -2.21 8.81
N VAL A 180 13.65 -0.98 9.08
CA VAL A 180 13.20 0.23 8.38
C VAL A 180 14.39 0.99 7.82
N VAL A 181 14.25 1.43 6.58
CA VAL A 181 15.21 2.28 5.89
C VAL A 181 14.57 3.59 5.47
N ARG A 182 15.33 4.66 5.49
CA ARG A 182 15.00 5.91 4.80
C ARG A 182 15.57 5.83 3.40
N ILE A 183 14.73 6.06 2.39
CA ILE A 183 15.12 6.01 0.96
C ILE A 183 14.82 7.35 0.32
N ASP A 184 15.77 7.90 -0.40
CA ASP A 184 15.55 8.98 -1.36
C ASP A 184 15.04 8.36 -2.68
N SER A 185 13.85 8.74 -3.10
CA SER A 185 13.19 8.12 -4.27
C SER A 185 13.80 8.52 -5.62
N ARG A 186 14.70 9.50 -5.66
CA ARG A 186 15.38 9.93 -6.88
C ARG A 186 16.75 9.29 -7.04
N THR A 187 17.54 9.27 -5.96
CA THR A 187 18.91 8.75 -5.96
C THR A 187 19.00 7.28 -5.56
N LEU A 188 17.97 6.76 -4.88
CA LEU A 188 17.94 5.47 -4.21
C LEU A 188 18.91 5.34 -3.04
N ALA A 189 19.52 6.45 -2.60
CA ALA A 189 20.32 6.45 -1.39
C ALA A 189 19.46 6.00 -0.20
N ALA A 190 19.94 4.99 0.51
CA ALA A 190 19.22 4.38 1.62
C ALA A 190 20.06 4.34 2.88
N THR A 191 19.46 4.69 4.02
CA THR A 191 20.07 4.61 5.35
C THR A 191 19.15 3.81 6.27
N VAL A 192 19.75 2.94 7.11
CA VAL A 192 18.99 2.16 8.10
C VAL A 192 18.54 3.09 9.22
N VAL A 193 17.23 3.14 9.47
CA VAL A 193 16.59 3.87 10.57
C VAL A 193 16.34 2.92 11.75
N GLU A 194 15.78 1.74 11.46
CA GLU A 194 15.65 0.66 12.43
C GLU A 194 16.42 -0.57 11.95
N ALA A 195 17.30 -1.06 12.81
CA ALA A 195 18.04 -2.28 12.53
C ALA A 195 17.07 -3.46 12.38
N PRO A 196 17.38 -4.45 11.53
CA PRO A 196 16.51 -5.60 11.34
C PRO A 196 16.35 -6.41 12.62
N VAL A 197 15.10 -6.80 12.89
CA VAL A 197 14.70 -7.65 13.99
C VAL A 197 14.21 -8.98 13.42
N ARG A 198 14.84 -10.08 13.79
CA ARG A 198 14.62 -11.41 13.20
C ARG A 198 13.14 -11.84 13.20
N PHE A 199 12.43 -11.52 14.24
CA PHE A 199 10.99 -11.82 14.38
C PHE A 199 10.12 -10.57 14.33
N GLY A 200 10.65 -9.48 13.78
CA GLY A 200 9.87 -8.27 13.53
C GLY A 200 8.79 -8.54 12.49
N VAL A 201 7.61 -7.97 12.69
CA VAL A 201 6.48 -8.10 11.76
C VAL A 201 5.85 -6.76 11.40
N GLU A 202 6.07 -5.74 12.22
CA GLU A 202 5.46 -4.44 12.03
C GLU A 202 6.26 -3.31 12.67
N PHE A 203 6.25 -2.15 12.02
CA PHE A 203 6.72 -0.89 12.57
C PHE A 203 5.68 0.20 12.31
N LEU A 204 5.35 0.99 13.33
CA LEU A 204 4.51 2.17 13.20
C LEU A 204 5.31 3.44 13.46
N SER A 205 5.23 4.35 12.51
CA SER A 205 5.77 5.70 12.60
C SER A 205 4.74 6.67 13.20
N ASP A 206 5.24 7.77 13.74
CA ASP A 206 4.43 8.91 14.16
C ASP A 206 4.06 9.86 13.00
N GLY A 207 4.38 9.51 11.76
CA GLY A 207 4.17 10.36 10.59
C GLY A 207 5.13 11.54 10.49
N GLN A 208 6.13 11.62 11.38
CA GLN A 208 7.16 12.66 11.41
C GLN A 208 8.59 12.10 11.32
N GLY A 209 8.70 10.81 11.01
CA GLY A 209 9.98 10.15 10.80
C GLY A 209 10.52 9.36 11.98
N GLU A 210 9.81 9.33 13.12
CA GLU A 210 10.18 8.48 14.25
C GLU A 210 9.37 7.18 14.26
N ILE A 211 10.05 6.06 14.34
CA ILE A 211 9.41 4.76 14.58
C ILE A 211 9.12 4.65 16.08
N ARG A 212 7.85 4.53 16.43
CA ARG A 212 7.38 4.59 17.81
C ARG A 212 6.87 3.26 18.36
N ILE A 213 6.40 2.36 17.50
CA ILE A 213 5.93 1.03 17.88
C ILE A 213 6.56 -0.01 16.98
N MET A 214 6.90 -1.16 17.55
CA MET A 214 7.45 -2.32 16.89
C MET A 214 6.70 -3.58 17.36
N GLY A 215 6.23 -4.39 16.41
CA GLY A 215 5.64 -5.71 16.64
C GLY A 215 6.64 -6.82 16.40
N THR A 216 6.67 -7.82 17.27
CA THR A 216 7.45 -9.04 17.13
C THR A 216 6.57 -10.28 17.32
N GLN A 217 6.74 -11.28 16.45
CA GLN A 217 5.97 -12.53 16.48
C GLN A 217 6.91 -13.73 16.53
N LEU A 218 7.05 -14.32 17.70
CA LEU A 218 7.92 -15.48 17.87
C LEU A 218 7.29 -16.73 17.23
N PRO A 219 8.10 -17.65 16.70
CA PRO A 219 7.59 -18.93 16.20
C PRO A 219 6.92 -19.73 17.33
N SER A 220 5.85 -20.43 16.99
CA SER A 220 5.11 -21.28 17.93
C SER A 220 5.81 -22.62 18.21
N SER A 221 6.74 -23.01 17.36
CA SER A 221 7.45 -24.29 17.45
C SER A 221 8.84 -24.22 16.83
N ALA A 222 9.67 -25.24 17.11
CA ALA A 222 10.98 -25.41 16.47
C ALA A 222 10.90 -25.61 14.95
N ALA A 223 9.74 -25.97 14.41
CA ALA A 223 9.50 -26.08 12.97
C ALA A 223 9.33 -24.72 12.26
N GLY A 224 9.36 -23.59 13.00
CA GLY A 224 9.34 -22.24 12.44
C GLY A 224 7.97 -21.70 12.05
N TYR A 225 6.86 -22.38 12.39
CA TYR A 225 5.52 -21.82 12.18
C TYR A 225 5.34 -20.57 13.06
N SER A 226 4.78 -19.52 12.48
CA SER A 226 4.47 -18.30 13.23
C SER A 226 3.53 -18.60 14.39
N GLY A 227 3.80 -18.02 15.55
CA GLY A 227 2.87 -18.02 16.68
C GLY A 227 1.64 -17.17 16.36
N SER A 228 0.59 -17.28 17.18
CA SER A 228 -0.58 -16.42 17.03
C SER A 228 -0.40 -15.04 17.67
N LYS A 229 0.59 -14.87 18.54
CA LYS A 229 0.75 -13.68 19.36
C LYS A 229 1.82 -12.75 18.85
N VAL A 230 1.42 -11.49 18.62
CA VAL A 230 2.33 -10.38 18.36
C VAL A 230 2.54 -9.61 19.67
N LYS A 231 3.81 -9.44 20.05
CA LYS A 231 4.21 -8.60 21.18
C LYS A 231 4.65 -7.25 20.64
N TYR A 232 4.00 -6.21 21.13
CA TYR A 232 4.32 -4.84 20.78
C TYR A 232 5.18 -4.18 21.85
N SER A 233 6.17 -3.44 21.38
CA SER A 233 7.00 -2.55 22.19
C SER A 233 6.85 -1.13 21.66
N TYR A 234 6.94 -0.13 22.55
CA TYR A 234 6.88 1.28 22.16
C TYR A 234 8.14 2.02 22.61
N ARG A 235 8.34 3.21 22.04
CA ARG A 235 9.31 4.20 22.50
C ARG A 235 8.60 5.47 22.95
N ALA A 236 9.02 6.04 24.08
CA ALA A 236 8.69 7.40 24.42
C ALA A 236 9.31 8.38 23.40
N LYS A 237 8.70 9.54 23.21
CA LYS A 237 9.17 10.54 22.24
C LYS A 237 10.64 10.91 22.50
N GLY A 238 11.46 10.82 21.45
CA GLY A 238 12.89 11.09 21.52
C GLY A 238 13.74 10.01 22.24
N SER A 239 13.12 8.92 22.73
CA SER A 239 13.82 7.80 23.34
C SER A 239 14.26 6.79 22.28
N LYS A 240 15.41 6.16 22.50
CA LYS A 240 15.86 5.00 21.71
C LYS A 240 15.55 3.65 22.37
N ARG A 241 15.04 3.67 23.60
CA ARG A 241 14.76 2.47 24.39
C ARG A 241 13.37 1.94 24.05
N TRP A 242 13.28 0.66 23.75
CA TRP A 242 12.03 -0.08 23.61
C TRP A 242 11.52 -0.51 24.99
N GLU A 243 10.23 -0.27 25.22
CA GLU A 243 9.52 -0.67 26.42
C GLU A 243 8.29 -1.51 26.05
N PRO A 244 7.86 -2.46 26.89
CA PRO A 244 6.66 -3.26 26.62
C PRO A 244 5.43 -2.36 26.43
N PHE A 245 4.61 -2.67 25.42
CA PHE A 245 3.38 -1.94 25.14
C PHE A 245 2.15 -2.82 25.28
N SER A 246 2.02 -3.85 24.44
CA SER A 246 0.84 -4.71 24.40
C SER A 246 1.16 -6.07 23.82
N GLU A 247 0.20 -6.98 23.92
CA GLU A 247 0.16 -8.25 23.20
C GLU A 247 -1.18 -8.34 22.46
N TYR A 248 -1.15 -8.92 21.26
CA TYR A 248 -2.33 -9.15 20.44
C TYR A 248 -2.26 -10.55 19.84
N ASP A 249 -3.34 -11.30 19.93
CA ASP A 249 -3.47 -12.64 19.34
C ASP A 249 -4.28 -12.54 18.03
N VAL A 250 -3.61 -12.80 16.91
CA VAL A 250 -4.18 -12.66 15.56
C VAL A 250 -5.25 -13.69 15.21
N LEU A 251 -5.35 -14.79 15.97
CA LEU A 251 -6.35 -15.83 15.74
C LEU A 251 -7.64 -15.59 16.53
N SER A 252 -7.51 -15.05 17.74
CA SER A 252 -8.67 -14.78 18.60
C SER A 252 -9.10 -13.31 18.59
N ASP A 253 -8.32 -12.40 17.98
CA ASP A 253 -8.47 -10.94 18.08
C ASP A 253 -8.45 -10.41 19.52
N GLU A 254 -7.81 -11.13 20.45
CA GLU A 254 -7.69 -10.72 21.83
C GLU A 254 -6.42 -9.89 22.07
N GLY A 255 -6.52 -8.91 22.97
CA GLY A 255 -5.43 -8.00 23.28
C GLY A 255 -5.55 -6.63 22.57
N MET A 256 -4.50 -5.82 22.63
CA MET A 256 -4.45 -4.51 21.99
C MET A 256 -3.61 -4.55 20.72
N ASN A 257 -4.24 -4.26 19.59
CA ASN A 257 -3.59 -4.13 18.28
C ASN A 257 -3.36 -2.64 17.97
N PRO A 258 -2.12 -2.12 18.01
CA PRO A 258 -1.83 -0.73 17.67
C PRO A 258 -2.01 -0.50 16.16
N TYR A 259 -2.57 0.66 15.80
CA TYR A 259 -2.95 0.96 14.43
C TYR A 259 -2.35 2.27 13.90
N ALA A 260 -2.27 3.30 14.75
CA ALA A 260 -1.74 4.60 14.35
C ALA A 260 -1.17 5.35 15.57
N ILE A 261 -0.32 6.34 15.31
CA ILE A 261 0.26 7.21 16.32
C ILE A 261 -0.11 8.65 16.02
N ASP A 262 -0.55 9.36 17.04
CA ASP A 262 -0.76 10.80 17.03
C ASP A 262 0.41 11.48 17.71
N PRO A 263 1.30 12.15 16.95
CA PRO A 263 2.47 12.82 17.53
C PRO A 263 2.12 14.04 18.37
N ALA A 264 0.99 14.70 18.10
CA ALA A 264 0.55 15.89 18.86
C ALA A 264 0.05 15.52 20.25
N LEU A 265 -0.69 14.41 20.35
CA LEU A 265 -1.19 13.87 21.61
C LEU A 265 -0.19 12.94 22.31
N ASN A 266 0.94 12.59 21.64
CA ASN A 266 1.88 11.57 22.08
C ASN A 266 1.16 10.28 22.50
N ALA A 267 0.30 9.77 21.64
CA ALA A 267 -0.57 8.64 21.92
C ALA A 267 -0.67 7.69 20.74
N ALA A 268 -0.93 6.42 21.03
CA ALA A 268 -1.29 5.42 20.03
C ALA A 268 -2.80 5.20 20.01
N TYR A 269 -3.35 5.02 18.82
CA TYR A 269 -4.70 4.48 18.64
C TYR A 269 -4.59 2.96 18.47
N VAL A 270 -5.37 2.24 19.26
CA VAL A 270 -5.35 0.77 19.28
C VAL A 270 -6.75 0.22 19.11
N LEU A 271 -6.84 -0.92 18.45
CA LEU A 271 -8.06 -1.71 18.35
C LEU A 271 -8.04 -2.79 19.43
N GLN A 272 -9.13 -2.91 20.18
CA GLN A 272 -9.31 -3.95 21.19
C GLN A 272 -10.78 -4.32 21.31
N LYS A 273 -11.09 -5.58 21.58
CA LYS A 273 -12.45 -6.00 21.85
C LYS A 273 -13.01 -5.37 23.14
N LEU A 274 -14.25 -4.90 23.01
CA LEU A 274 -15.12 -4.48 24.12
C LEU A 274 -16.46 -5.20 23.95
N ASN A 275 -16.83 -6.04 24.89
CA ASN A 275 -18.06 -6.85 24.83
C ASN A 275 -18.20 -7.67 23.53
N GLY A 276 -17.09 -8.28 23.09
CA GLY A 276 -17.05 -9.11 21.88
C GLY A 276 -16.94 -8.36 20.55
N ARG A 277 -16.87 -7.02 20.54
CA ARG A 277 -16.76 -6.20 19.33
C ARG A 277 -15.51 -5.32 19.36
N ILE A 278 -14.95 -5.04 18.20
CA ILE A 278 -13.79 -4.16 18.10
C ILE A 278 -14.18 -2.73 18.46
N ALA A 279 -13.42 -2.14 19.37
CA ALA A 279 -13.51 -0.75 19.79
C ALA A 279 -12.17 -0.06 19.61
N LEU A 280 -12.20 1.25 19.40
CA LEU A 280 -11.02 2.09 19.26
C LEU A 280 -10.69 2.73 20.60
N TYR A 281 -9.45 2.57 21.03
CA TYR A 281 -8.91 3.23 22.22
C TYR A 281 -7.74 4.11 21.86
N ARG A 282 -7.50 5.13 22.69
CA ARG A 282 -6.30 5.93 22.72
C ARG A 282 -5.46 5.52 23.92
N VAL A 283 -4.16 5.32 23.73
CA VAL A 283 -3.20 4.94 24.77
C VAL A 283 -2.05 5.92 24.80
N SER A 284 -1.79 6.55 25.96
CA SER A 284 -0.68 7.50 26.13
C SER A 284 0.67 6.81 25.96
N LEU A 285 1.60 7.44 25.24
CA LEU A 285 2.99 6.98 25.06
C LEU A 285 4.00 7.78 25.91
N ASP A 286 3.55 8.27 27.07
CA ASP A 286 4.31 9.05 28.04
C ASP A 286 4.88 8.22 29.19
N GLY A 287 4.76 6.91 29.12
CA GLY A 287 5.14 5.96 30.19
C GLY A 287 3.97 5.51 31.07
N SER A 288 2.88 6.26 31.09
CA SER A 288 1.69 5.90 31.91
C SER A 288 0.85 4.79 31.27
N LEU A 289 0.89 4.67 29.93
CA LEU A 289 0.04 3.80 29.13
C LEU A 289 -1.46 3.92 29.46
N ARG A 290 -1.90 5.13 29.88
CA ARG A 290 -3.30 5.40 30.20
C ARG A 290 -4.14 5.18 28.95
N LYS A 291 -5.16 4.32 29.09
CA LYS A 291 -6.08 3.93 28.02
C LYS A 291 -7.43 4.62 28.18
N GLU A 292 -7.93 5.20 27.09
CA GLU A 292 -9.23 5.87 27.02
C GLU A 292 -10.02 5.32 25.84
N LEU A 293 -11.31 5.04 26.04
CA LEU A 293 -12.21 4.64 24.96
C LEU A 293 -12.49 5.86 24.07
N VAL A 294 -12.23 5.73 22.78
CA VAL A 294 -12.51 6.76 21.77
C VAL A 294 -13.84 6.48 21.08
N PHE A 295 -14.02 5.23 20.64
CA PHE A 295 -15.22 4.83 19.92
C PHE A 295 -15.52 3.35 20.14
N ALA A 296 -16.79 3.06 20.36
CA ALA A 296 -17.34 1.71 20.32
C ALA A 296 -18.68 1.74 19.60
N HIS A 297 -18.92 0.78 18.71
CA HIS A 297 -20.20 0.70 18.04
C HIS A 297 -21.29 0.28 19.04
N PRO A 298 -22.43 0.96 19.10
CA PRO A 298 -23.46 0.71 20.11
C PRO A 298 -24.28 -0.57 19.87
N GLN A 299 -24.18 -1.17 18.65
CA GLN A 299 -24.97 -2.35 18.27
C GLN A 299 -24.10 -3.55 17.98
#